data_81a2390ac1c5760c5918531fd32d9e92
#
_entry.id   81a2390ac1c5760c5918531fd32d9e92
#
_cell.length_a   1.000
_cell.length_b   1.000
_cell.length_c   1.000
_cell.angle_alpha   90.00
_cell.angle_beta   90.00
_cell.angle_gamma   90.00
#
_symmetry.space_group_name_H-M   'P 1'
#
loop_
_entity.id
_entity.type
_entity.pdbx_description
1 polymer ?
#
loop_
_entity_poly.entity_id
_entity_poly.type
_entity_poly.pdbx_seq_one_letter_code
_entity_poly.pdbx_strand_id
1 'polypeptide(L)'
;MKGHLKYRLWAAVAVMAVSPVMAQPQVADMRAREVLSSDAFLVSHPDMRYRQLGHRAQAEGRMEQARSYYQLAARYADKLSQAALAEMWWKGQGGPTDRAMAYIWMDLAAERGTPYLLYQRERYWAELDAADRARAVNEGGVLYAEYGDPSSKPRLERELRTGLKRVSGSRTGSVARMEMMVRDPRGARKVDADAFYQAEYWEPAKYWEWKTAELKRIGHVKGTVDVGPATRVPRPAD
;
A
#
# COMPACT_ATOMS: atom_id res chain seq x y z
N MET A 1 -29.56 70.17 -47.03
CA MET A 1 -28.31 69.40 -46.97
C MET A 1 -28.53 68.18 -46.14
N LYS A 2 -28.52 67.00 -46.78
CA LYS A 2 -28.87 65.68 -46.09
C LYS A 2 -27.53 64.92 -45.82
N GLY A 3 -27.22 64.73 -44.53
CA GLY A 3 -26.07 63.95 -44.12
C GLY A 3 -26.45 62.50 -43.85
N HIS A 4 -25.94 61.59 -44.65
CA HIS A 4 -26.14 60.12 -44.48
C HIS A 4 -25.13 59.58 -43.50
N LEU A 5 -25.62 59.14 -42.36
CA LEU A 5 -24.84 58.43 -41.32
C LEU A 5 -24.81 56.94 -41.70
N LYS A 6 -23.63 56.43 -42.07
CA LYS A 6 -23.38 55.01 -42.39
C LYS A 6 -23.04 54.27 -41.10
N TYR A 7 -23.94 53.44 -40.63
CA TYR A 7 -23.68 52.47 -39.56
C TYR A 7 -22.87 51.28 -40.12
N ARG A 8 -21.65 51.08 -39.66
CA ARG A 8 -20.88 49.85 -39.91
C ARG A 8 -21.24 48.86 -38.79
N LEU A 9 -22.00 47.81 -39.14
CA LEU A 9 -22.14 46.63 -38.27
C LEU A 9 -20.81 45.86 -38.23
N TRP A 10 -20.23 45.77 -37.08
CA TRP A 10 -19.16 44.81 -36.80
C TRP A 10 -19.83 43.52 -36.28
N ALA A 11 -19.75 42.45 -37.07
CA ALA A 11 -20.14 41.11 -36.64
C ALA A 11 -19.01 40.57 -35.75
N ALA A 12 -19.23 40.46 -34.46
CA ALA A 12 -18.34 39.78 -33.55
C ALA A 12 -18.50 38.26 -33.73
N VAL A 13 -17.54 37.61 -34.33
CA VAL A 13 -17.43 36.15 -34.39
C VAL A 13 -16.95 35.68 -33.01
N ALA A 14 -17.86 35.14 -32.19
CA ALA A 14 -17.50 34.47 -30.96
C ALA A 14 -16.87 33.11 -31.30
N VAL A 15 -15.57 33.01 -31.22
CA VAL A 15 -14.84 31.74 -31.25
C VAL A 15 -15.06 31.06 -29.91
N MET A 16 -15.95 30.09 -29.89
CA MET A 16 -16.09 29.17 -28.73
C MET A 16 -14.81 28.31 -28.65
N ALA A 17 -13.91 28.66 -27.76
CA ALA A 17 -12.78 27.80 -27.40
C ALA A 17 -13.34 26.56 -26.69
N VAL A 18 -13.34 25.43 -27.39
CA VAL A 18 -13.59 24.12 -26.79
C VAL A 18 -12.36 23.81 -25.93
N SER A 19 -12.47 24.07 -24.62
CA SER A 19 -11.46 23.65 -23.67
C SER A 19 -11.36 22.12 -23.70
N PRO A 20 -10.18 21.53 -23.83
CA PRO A 20 -10.03 20.10 -23.70
C PRO A 20 -10.52 19.72 -22.29
N VAL A 21 -11.50 18.83 -22.23
CA VAL A 21 -11.94 18.21 -20.98
C VAL A 21 -10.75 17.44 -20.43
N MET A 22 -9.98 18.08 -19.57
CA MET A 22 -8.99 17.38 -18.74
C MET A 22 -9.78 16.34 -17.94
N ALA A 23 -9.54 15.05 -18.21
CA ALA A 23 -10.11 13.97 -17.44
C ALA A 23 -9.81 14.28 -15.96
N GLN A 24 -10.87 14.53 -15.19
CA GLN A 24 -10.71 15.08 -13.86
C GLN A 24 -9.98 14.03 -13.00
N PRO A 25 -8.84 14.36 -12.36
CA PRO A 25 -8.06 13.41 -11.56
C PRO A 25 -8.91 12.73 -10.47
N GLN A 26 -9.98 13.38 -10.03
CA GLN A 26 -10.95 12.81 -9.08
C GLN A 26 -11.71 11.58 -9.61
N VAL A 27 -12.06 11.53 -10.89
CA VAL A 27 -12.79 10.38 -11.48
C VAL A 27 -11.87 9.17 -11.62
N ALA A 28 -10.62 9.37 -12.02
CA ALA A 28 -9.62 8.30 -12.10
C ALA A 28 -9.33 7.74 -10.71
N ASP A 29 -9.19 8.59 -9.69
CA ASP A 29 -8.97 8.19 -8.30
C ASP A 29 -10.17 7.41 -7.71
N MET A 30 -11.41 7.83 -8.04
CA MET A 30 -12.60 7.09 -7.63
C MET A 30 -12.67 5.69 -8.26
N ARG A 31 -12.39 5.55 -9.55
CA ARG A 31 -12.37 4.25 -10.24
C ARG A 31 -11.30 3.33 -9.66
N ALA A 32 -10.10 3.84 -9.42
CA ALA A 32 -9.03 3.10 -8.75
C ALA A 32 -9.45 2.60 -7.38
N ARG A 33 -10.05 3.45 -6.54
CA ARG A 33 -10.56 3.06 -5.21
C ARG A 33 -11.63 1.98 -5.29
N GLU A 34 -12.52 2.06 -6.26
CA GLU A 34 -13.56 1.05 -6.48
C GLU A 34 -12.97 -0.31 -6.83
N VAL A 35 -11.98 -0.36 -7.71
CA VAL A 35 -11.24 -1.58 -8.06
C VAL A 35 -10.54 -2.14 -6.82
N LEU A 36 -9.71 -1.33 -6.14
CA LEU A 36 -8.87 -1.72 -5.01
C LEU A 36 -9.67 -2.17 -3.77
N SER A 37 -10.94 -1.82 -3.68
CA SER A 37 -11.84 -2.26 -2.60
C SER A 37 -12.75 -3.43 -2.99
N SER A 38 -12.72 -3.89 -4.24
CA SER A 38 -13.59 -4.96 -4.71
C SER A 38 -13.10 -6.34 -4.25
N ASP A 39 -14.03 -7.23 -3.90
CA ASP A 39 -13.71 -8.59 -3.48
C ASP A 39 -12.93 -9.36 -4.56
N ALA A 40 -13.27 -9.15 -5.84
CA ALA A 40 -12.60 -9.79 -6.97
C ALA A 40 -11.12 -9.40 -7.06
N PHE A 41 -10.78 -8.16 -6.73
CA PHE A 41 -9.40 -7.69 -6.66
C PHE A 41 -8.70 -8.25 -5.41
N LEU A 42 -9.32 -8.07 -4.26
CA LEU A 42 -8.73 -8.41 -2.96
C LEU A 42 -8.47 -9.91 -2.79
N VAL A 43 -9.21 -10.79 -3.46
CA VAL A 43 -8.98 -12.23 -3.41
C VAL A 43 -7.61 -12.63 -3.98
N SER A 44 -7.08 -11.83 -4.89
CA SER A 44 -5.77 -12.04 -5.52
C SER A 44 -4.66 -11.14 -4.94
N HIS A 45 -5.02 -10.24 -4.02
CA HIS A 45 -4.11 -9.29 -3.35
C HIS A 45 -4.18 -9.48 -1.83
N PRO A 46 -3.68 -10.61 -1.30
CA PRO A 46 -3.81 -10.93 0.12
C PRO A 46 -3.13 -9.94 1.05
N ASP A 47 -2.06 -9.26 0.61
CA ASP A 47 -1.44 -8.14 1.33
C ASP A 47 -2.45 -7.02 1.62
N MET A 48 -3.20 -6.58 0.62
CA MET A 48 -4.20 -5.53 0.77
C MET A 48 -5.46 -6.03 1.47
N ARG A 49 -5.92 -7.24 1.13
CA ARG A 49 -7.10 -7.84 1.75
C ARG A 49 -6.96 -7.93 3.25
N TYR A 50 -5.87 -8.54 3.71
CA TYR A 50 -5.65 -8.72 5.15
C TYR A 50 -5.36 -7.41 5.86
N ARG A 51 -4.67 -6.45 5.22
CA ARG A 51 -4.52 -5.10 5.76
C ARG A 51 -5.87 -4.42 5.98
N GLN A 52 -6.79 -4.47 5.01
CA GLN A 52 -8.14 -3.89 5.15
C GLN A 52 -8.94 -4.57 6.26
N LEU A 53 -8.86 -5.90 6.38
CA LEU A 53 -9.49 -6.64 7.47
C LEU A 53 -8.90 -6.24 8.84
N GLY A 54 -7.58 -6.05 8.91
CA GLY A 54 -6.89 -5.54 10.09
C GLY A 54 -7.38 -4.16 10.50
N HIS A 55 -7.44 -3.22 9.57
CA HIS A 55 -7.98 -1.87 9.82
C HIS A 55 -9.43 -1.90 10.31
N ARG A 56 -10.27 -2.73 9.68
CA ARG A 56 -11.67 -2.87 10.11
C ARG A 56 -11.77 -3.42 11.53
N ALA A 57 -11.06 -4.50 11.83
CA ALA A 57 -11.05 -5.09 13.16
C ALA A 57 -10.53 -4.11 14.22
N GLN A 58 -9.50 -3.34 13.91
CA GLN A 58 -8.95 -2.30 14.77
C GLN A 58 -9.96 -1.17 15.02
N ALA A 59 -10.64 -0.70 13.99
CA ALA A 59 -11.68 0.33 14.10
C ALA A 59 -12.88 -0.13 14.96
N GLU A 60 -13.17 -1.42 14.96
CA GLU A 60 -14.22 -2.06 15.76
C GLU A 60 -13.74 -2.47 17.17
N GLY A 61 -12.51 -2.13 17.56
CA GLY A 61 -11.93 -2.46 18.86
C GLY A 61 -11.51 -3.93 19.04
N ARG A 62 -11.59 -4.74 17.99
CA ARG A 62 -11.21 -6.17 18.01
C ARG A 62 -9.69 -6.31 17.77
N MET A 63 -8.89 -5.84 18.75
CA MET A 63 -7.45 -5.66 18.62
C MET A 63 -6.68 -6.97 18.38
N GLU A 64 -7.04 -8.07 19.05
CA GLU A 64 -6.41 -9.37 18.84
C GLU A 64 -6.62 -9.88 17.40
N GLN A 65 -7.84 -9.73 16.89
CA GLN A 65 -8.16 -10.07 15.50
C GLN A 65 -7.44 -9.16 14.51
N ALA A 66 -7.32 -7.86 14.81
CA ALA A 66 -6.56 -6.91 14.00
C ALA A 66 -5.10 -7.32 13.89
N ARG A 67 -4.45 -7.68 15.02
CA ARG A 67 -3.07 -8.20 15.06
C ARG A 67 -2.91 -9.43 14.16
N SER A 68 -3.83 -10.39 14.26
CA SER A 68 -3.81 -11.60 13.42
C SER A 68 -3.92 -11.26 11.92
N TYR A 69 -4.80 -10.35 11.55
CA TYR A 69 -4.94 -9.94 10.14
C TYR A 69 -3.71 -9.19 9.62
N TYR A 70 -3.12 -8.28 10.40
CA TYR A 70 -1.88 -7.61 10.00
C TYR A 70 -0.73 -8.60 9.85
N GLN A 71 -0.66 -9.62 10.69
CA GLN A 71 0.35 -10.67 10.55
C GLN A 71 0.17 -11.48 9.27
N LEU A 72 -1.08 -11.78 8.88
CA LEU A 72 -1.37 -12.40 7.60
C LEU A 72 -0.97 -11.51 6.41
N ALA A 73 -1.22 -10.19 6.48
CA ALA A 73 -0.79 -9.25 5.45
C ALA A 73 0.74 -9.15 5.36
N ALA A 74 1.41 -9.12 6.50
CA ALA A 74 2.88 -9.07 6.61
C ALA A 74 3.57 -10.24 5.89
N ARG A 75 2.96 -11.42 5.85
CA ARG A 75 3.44 -12.59 5.08
C ARG A 75 3.55 -12.33 3.58
N TYR A 76 2.87 -11.32 3.08
CA TYR A 76 2.83 -10.90 1.69
C TYR A 76 3.54 -9.57 1.46
N ALA A 77 4.58 -9.29 2.27
CA ALA A 77 5.43 -8.10 2.17
C ALA A 77 4.71 -6.76 2.36
N ASP A 78 3.59 -6.73 3.08
CA ASP A 78 2.89 -5.47 3.37
C ASP A 78 3.56 -4.69 4.51
N LYS A 79 4.41 -3.75 4.15
CA LYS A 79 5.20 -2.94 5.09
C LYS A 79 4.35 -2.10 6.04
N LEU A 80 3.15 -1.69 5.60
CA LEU A 80 2.22 -0.95 6.45
C LEU A 80 1.64 -1.81 7.56
N SER A 81 1.33 -3.06 7.26
CA SER A 81 0.88 -4.03 8.26
C SER A 81 2.01 -4.42 9.22
N GLN A 82 3.26 -4.50 8.74
CA GLN A 82 4.43 -4.71 9.61
C GLN A 82 4.60 -3.53 10.58
N ALA A 83 4.44 -2.30 10.11
CA ALA A 83 4.48 -1.10 10.98
C ALA A 83 3.31 -1.07 11.98
N ALA A 84 2.10 -1.44 11.54
CA ALA A 84 0.95 -1.56 12.44
C ALA A 84 1.17 -2.60 13.54
N LEU A 85 1.73 -3.77 13.19
CA LEU A 85 2.13 -4.78 14.17
C LEU A 85 3.15 -4.25 15.18
N ALA A 86 4.16 -3.52 14.71
CA ALA A 86 5.14 -2.89 15.59
C ALA A 86 4.47 -1.97 16.62
N GLU A 87 3.55 -1.12 16.17
CA GLU A 87 2.80 -0.22 17.05
C GLU A 87 1.91 -0.99 18.04
N MET A 88 1.23 -2.05 17.58
CA MET A 88 0.37 -2.88 18.42
C MET A 88 1.15 -3.62 19.51
N TRP A 89 2.34 -4.16 19.19
CA TRP A 89 3.23 -4.77 20.16
C TRP A 89 3.79 -3.73 21.14
N TRP A 90 4.13 -2.53 20.66
CA TRP A 90 4.63 -1.44 21.50
C TRP A 90 3.61 -0.98 22.53
N LYS A 91 2.34 -0.90 22.14
CA LYS A 91 1.22 -0.40 22.96
C LYS A 91 0.47 -1.49 23.72
N GLY A 92 0.79 -2.76 23.51
CA GLY A 92 0.02 -3.88 24.10
C GLY A 92 -1.41 -3.99 23.52
N GLN A 93 -1.61 -3.63 22.27
CA GLN A 93 -2.90 -3.72 21.61
C GLN A 93 -3.11 -5.14 21.06
N GLY A 94 -4.14 -5.84 21.57
CA GLY A 94 -4.44 -7.23 21.19
C GLY A 94 -3.52 -8.26 21.85
N GLY A 95 -2.92 -7.95 23.00
CA GLY A 95 -2.06 -8.82 23.79
C GLY A 95 -1.06 -8.02 24.64
N PRO A 96 -0.19 -8.68 25.38
CA PRO A 96 0.80 -8.00 26.21
C PRO A 96 1.75 -7.11 25.38
N THR A 97 2.29 -6.09 26.03
CA THR A 97 3.37 -5.27 25.48
C THR A 97 4.63 -6.12 25.36
N ASP A 98 5.28 -6.03 24.20
CA ASP A 98 6.60 -6.63 23.97
C ASP A 98 7.42 -5.67 23.09
N ARG A 99 8.36 -4.96 23.71
CA ARG A 99 9.15 -3.92 23.04
C ARG A 99 10.19 -4.49 22.09
N ALA A 100 10.78 -5.63 22.40
CA ALA A 100 11.72 -6.31 21.50
C ALA A 100 11.00 -6.76 20.21
N MET A 101 9.84 -7.40 20.37
CA MET A 101 9.00 -7.80 19.23
C MET A 101 8.52 -6.59 18.41
N ALA A 102 8.14 -5.50 19.08
CA ALA A 102 7.75 -4.26 18.40
C ALA A 102 8.89 -3.69 17.53
N TYR A 103 10.10 -3.68 18.06
CA TYR A 103 11.28 -3.26 17.29
C TYR A 103 11.51 -4.16 16.07
N ILE A 104 11.46 -5.48 16.23
CA ILE A 104 11.67 -6.43 15.11
C ILE A 104 10.66 -6.17 13.99
N TRP A 105 9.39 -5.97 14.33
CA TRP A 105 8.36 -5.63 13.33
C TRP A 105 8.59 -4.28 12.67
N MET A 106 9.10 -3.28 13.40
CA MET A 106 9.41 -1.97 12.83
C MET A 106 10.66 -2.03 11.92
N ASP A 107 11.65 -2.85 12.27
CA ASP A 107 12.84 -3.09 11.43
C ASP A 107 12.45 -3.76 10.11
N LEU A 108 11.59 -4.79 10.15
CA LEU A 108 10.99 -5.39 8.96
C LEU A 108 10.21 -4.37 8.10
N ALA A 109 9.44 -3.49 8.74
CA ALA A 109 8.71 -2.44 8.03
C ALA A 109 9.65 -1.45 7.33
N ALA A 110 10.78 -1.13 7.97
CA ALA A 110 11.79 -0.19 7.49
C ALA A 110 12.74 -0.77 6.43
N GLU A 111 12.68 -2.07 6.14
CA GLU A 111 13.61 -2.79 5.24
C GLU A 111 13.80 -2.13 3.87
N ARG A 112 12.77 -1.43 3.35
CA ARG A 112 12.83 -0.72 2.05
C ARG A 112 13.37 0.70 2.14
N GLY A 113 13.91 1.11 3.27
CA GLY A 113 14.55 2.41 3.44
C GLY A 113 13.59 3.60 3.44
N THR A 114 12.30 3.41 3.75
CA THR A 114 11.33 4.51 3.85
C THR A 114 11.69 5.43 5.02
N PRO A 115 12.00 6.73 4.81
CA PRO A 115 12.55 7.61 5.85
C PRO A 115 11.73 7.63 7.14
N TYR A 116 10.41 7.70 7.04
CA TYR A 116 9.53 7.67 8.20
C TYR A 116 9.65 6.37 9.02
N LEU A 117 9.70 5.22 8.35
CA LEU A 117 9.81 3.92 9.01
C LEU A 117 11.20 3.71 9.62
N LEU A 118 12.25 4.18 8.95
CA LEU A 118 13.59 4.23 9.52
C LEU A 118 13.65 5.08 10.79
N TYR A 119 13.06 6.28 10.75
CA TYR A 119 12.96 7.14 11.93
C TYR A 119 12.24 6.43 13.11
N GLN A 120 11.11 5.78 12.84
CA GLN A 120 10.37 5.04 13.87
C GLN A 120 11.18 3.87 14.42
N ARG A 121 11.91 3.14 13.57
CA ARG A 121 12.81 2.06 13.98
C ARG A 121 13.89 2.56 14.95
N GLU A 122 14.58 3.65 14.59
CA GLU A 122 15.63 4.23 15.44
C GLU A 122 15.06 4.71 16.78
N ARG A 123 13.88 5.31 16.75
CA ARG A 123 13.19 5.72 17.97
C ARG A 123 12.87 4.54 18.89
N TYR A 124 12.35 3.44 18.32
CA TYR A 124 12.08 2.23 19.10
C TYR A 124 13.37 1.66 19.68
N TRP A 125 14.43 1.57 18.89
CA TRP A 125 15.72 1.08 19.35
C TRP A 125 16.29 1.90 20.52
N ALA A 126 16.18 3.21 20.44
CA ALA A 126 16.67 4.13 21.50
C ALA A 126 15.95 3.91 22.84
N GLU A 127 14.66 3.51 22.79
CA GLU A 127 13.83 3.29 23.98
C GLU A 127 13.93 1.84 24.53
N LEU A 128 14.62 0.90 23.84
CA LEU A 128 14.82 -0.45 24.33
C LEU A 128 15.88 -0.48 25.45
N ASP A 129 15.63 -1.27 26.47
CA ASP A 129 16.64 -1.65 27.43
C ASP A 129 17.62 -2.70 26.87
N ALA A 130 18.65 -3.06 27.65
CA ALA A 130 19.68 -3.99 27.20
C ALA A 130 19.14 -5.41 26.97
N ALA A 131 18.16 -5.86 27.75
CA ALA A 131 17.55 -7.18 27.61
C ALA A 131 16.69 -7.25 26.35
N ASP A 132 15.85 -6.23 26.10
CA ASP A 132 15.03 -6.14 24.89
C ASP A 132 15.88 -6.04 23.62
N ARG A 133 16.99 -5.29 23.66
CA ARG A 133 17.95 -5.25 22.53
C ARG A 133 18.57 -6.61 22.25
N ALA A 134 19.01 -7.33 23.29
CA ALA A 134 19.55 -8.67 23.12
C ALA A 134 18.51 -9.64 22.54
N ARG A 135 17.27 -9.59 23.01
CA ARG A 135 16.17 -10.37 22.45
C ARG A 135 15.90 -10.01 21.00
N ALA A 136 15.82 -8.73 20.67
CA ALA A 136 15.57 -8.27 19.31
C ALA A 136 16.61 -8.78 18.31
N VAL A 137 17.89 -8.77 18.70
CA VAL A 137 18.99 -9.31 17.87
C VAL A 137 18.88 -10.83 17.71
N ASN A 138 18.56 -11.57 18.79
CA ASN A 138 18.49 -13.02 18.76
C ASN A 138 17.27 -13.56 18.01
N GLU A 139 16.08 -12.93 18.18
CA GLU A 139 14.81 -13.39 17.62
C GLU A 139 14.54 -12.81 16.22
N GLY A 140 15.13 -11.65 15.90
CA GLY A 140 14.87 -10.94 14.65
C GLY A 140 15.13 -11.74 13.39
N GLY A 141 16.20 -12.56 13.40
CA GLY A 141 16.57 -13.38 12.25
C GLY A 141 15.49 -14.38 11.83
N VAL A 142 14.78 -14.97 12.79
CA VAL A 142 13.67 -15.91 12.52
C VAL A 142 12.50 -15.21 11.85
N LEU A 143 12.11 -14.02 12.37
CA LEU A 143 11.03 -13.25 11.79
C LEU A 143 11.42 -12.71 10.41
N TYR A 144 12.66 -12.28 10.23
CA TYR A 144 13.15 -11.82 8.94
C TYR A 144 13.14 -12.93 7.87
N ALA A 145 13.49 -14.15 8.25
CA ALA A 145 13.44 -15.30 7.35
C ALA A 145 12.00 -15.59 6.86
N GLU A 146 10.99 -15.33 7.69
CA GLU A 146 9.58 -15.57 7.32
C GLU A 146 8.91 -14.35 6.65
N TYR A 147 9.14 -13.13 7.16
CA TYR A 147 8.40 -11.92 6.80
C TYR A 147 9.22 -10.89 6.02
N GLY A 148 10.53 -11.06 5.89
CA GLY A 148 11.40 -10.21 5.09
C GLY A 148 11.08 -10.28 3.60
N ASP A 149 11.46 -9.27 2.85
CA ASP A 149 11.20 -9.19 1.41
C ASP A 149 11.68 -10.40 0.61
N PRO A 150 12.85 -11.04 0.93
CA PRO A 150 13.31 -12.23 0.20
C PRO A 150 12.33 -13.40 0.21
N SER A 151 11.55 -13.56 1.28
CA SER A 151 10.57 -14.65 1.44
C SER A 151 9.15 -14.22 1.09
N SER A 152 8.77 -13.01 1.47
CA SER A 152 7.40 -12.54 1.38
C SER A 152 7.03 -12.01 -0.01
N LYS A 153 7.94 -11.34 -0.73
CA LYS A 153 7.69 -10.88 -2.10
C LYS A 153 7.39 -12.03 -3.08
N PRO A 154 8.21 -13.09 -3.18
CA PRO A 154 7.91 -14.22 -4.06
C PRO A 154 6.57 -14.90 -3.74
N ARG A 155 6.15 -14.85 -2.47
CA ARG A 155 4.86 -15.38 -2.03
C ARG A 155 3.71 -14.58 -2.63
N LEU A 156 3.74 -13.26 -2.54
CA LEU A 156 2.74 -12.40 -3.17
C LEU A 156 2.76 -12.49 -4.70
N GLU A 157 3.93 -12.49 -5.31
CA GLU A 157 4.05 -12.58 -6.77
C GLU A 157 3.41 -13.84 -7.36
N ARG A 158 3.44 -14.97 -6.63
CA ARG A 158 2.71 -16.18 -7.02
C ARG A 158 1.20 -15.96 -6.99
N GLU A 159 0.70 -15.26 -5.96
CA GLU A 159 -0.73 -14.92 -5.85
C GLU A 159 -1.18 -14.00 -6.99
N LEU A 160 -0.40 -12.97 -7.33
CA LEU A 160 -0.70 -12.07 -8.43
C LEU A 160 -0.78 -12.82 -9.76
N ARG A 161 0.23 -13.66 -10.07
CA ARG A 161 0.25 -14.46 -11.32
C ARG A 161 -0.91 -15.45 -11.38
N THR A 162 -1.21 -16.12 -10.27
CA THR A 162 -2.33 -17.07 -10.19
C THR A 162 -3.67 -16.35 -10.26
N GLY A 163 -3.78 -15.22 -9.57
CA GLY A 163 -4.97 -14.39 -9.55
C GLY A 163 -5.32 -13.86 -10.94
N LEU A 164 -4.35 -13.31 -11.64
CA LEU A 164 -4.56 -12.81 -13.00
C LEU A 164 -5.09 -13.91 -13.95
N LYS A 165 -4.52 -15.12 -13.90
CA LYS A 165 -5.02 -16.26 -14.67
C LYS A 165 -6.45 -16.64 -14.32
N ARG A 166 -6.80 -16.59 -13.04
CA ARG A 166 -8.15 -16.90 -12.53
C ARG A 166 -9.19 -15.89 -13.00
N VAL A 167 -8.89 -14.59 -12.89
CA VAL A 167 -9.85 -13.54 -13.25
C VAL A 167 -9.93 -13.29 -14.75
N SER A 168 -8.86 -13.51 -15.50
CA SER A 168 -8.87 -13.35 -16.96
C SER A 168 -9.47 -14.56 -17.70
N GLY A 169 -9.61 -15.71 -17.05
CA GLY A 169 -9.98 -16.96 -17.70
C GLY A 169 -8.99 -17.46 -18.75
N SER A 170 -7.85 -16.79 -18.91
CA SER A 170 -6.82 -17.07 -19.91
C SER A 170 -5.60 -17.73 -19.25
N ARG A 171 -5.08 -18.79 -19.89
CA ARG A 171 -3.81 -19.41 -19.46
C ARG A 171 -2.60 -18.49 -19.63
N THR A 172 -2.70 -17.50 -20.51
CA THR A 172 -1.63 -16.52 -20.80
C THR A 172 -1.81 -15.20 -20.05
N GLY A 173 -2.96 -15.00 -19.37
CA GLY A 173 -3.27 -13.73 -18.70
C GLY A 173 -3.65 -12.59 -19.65
N SER A 174 -3.93 -12.89 -20.94
CA SER A 174 -4.36 -11.89 -21.90
C SER A 174 -5.83 -11.51 -21.66
N VAL A 175 -6.06 -10.22 -21.52
CA VAL A 175 -7.40 -9.61 -21.31
C VAL A 175 -7.77 -8.81 -22.55
N ALA A 176 -8.58 -9.39 -23.42
CA ALA A 176 -9.21 -8.65 -24.51
C ALA A 176 -10.62 -8.25 -24.08
N ARG A 177 -10.86 -6.93 -23.94
CA ARG A 177 -12.18 -6.28 -23.76
C ARG A 177 -13.22 -7.09 -22.95
N MET A 178 -12.95 -7.38 -21.68
CA MET A 178 -13.93 -8.04 -20.81
C MET A 178 -14.66 -7.02 -19.97
N GLU A 179 -15.99 -7.10 -19.95
CA GLU A 179 -16.80 -6.41 -18.94
C GLU A 179 -16.72 -7.21 -17.64
N MET A 180 -16.22 -6.59 -16.55
CA MET A 180 -16.21 -7.24 -15.25
C MET A 180 -17.43 -6.86 -14.44
N MET A 181 -18.18 -7.89 -14.03
CA MET A 181 -19.22 -7.78 -13.01
C MET A 181 -18.63 -8.23 -11.67
N VAL A 182 -18.46 -7.31 -10.75
CA VAL A 182 -18.01 -7.60 -9.38
C VAL A 182 -19.23 -7.66 -8.48
N ARG A 183 -19.35 -8.76 -7.72
CA ARG A 183 -20.33 -8.86 -6.63
C ARG A 183 -19.69 -8.37 -5.34
N ASP A 184 -20.36 -7.43 -4.68
CA ASP A 184 -20.08 -7.04 -3.32
C ASP A 184 -21.37 -7.15 -2.48
N PRO A 185 -21.33 -6.93 -1.16
CA PRO A 185 -22.52 -6.98 -0.31
C PRO A 185 -23.66 -6.01 -0.72
N ARG A 186 -23.36 -5.06 -1.58
CA ARG A 186 -24.33 -4.06 -2.12
C ARG A 186 -24.96 -4.49 -3.44
N GLY A 187 -24.52 -5.64 -4.01
CA GLY A 187 -25.01 -6.19 -5.26
C GLY A 187 -23.95 -6.35 -6.35
N ALA A 188 -24.39 -6.67 -7.57
CA ALA A 188 -23.50 -6.79 -8.71
C ALA A 188 -23.26 -5.42 -9.34
N ARG A 189 -21.99 -5.01 -9.46
CA ARG A 189 -21.59 -3.75 -10.11
C ARG A 189 -20.65 -4.01 -11.26
N LYS A 190 -20.76 -3.18 -12.29
CA LYS A 190 -19.81 -3.17 -13.40
C LYS A 190 -18.57 -2.38 -12.97
N VAL A 191 -17.42 -3.02 -12.99
CA VAL A 191 -16.11 -2.39 -12.73
C VAL A 191 -15.44 -2.15 -14.08
N ASP A 192 -14.78 -1.02 -14.20
CA ASP A 192 -13.99 -0.67 -15.38
C ASP A 192 -12.84 -1.70 -15.53
N ALA A 193 -12.90 -2.48 -16.60
CA ALA A 193 -11.93 -3.54 -16.86
C ALA A 193 -10.51 -2.97 -17.08
N ASP A 194 -10.40 -1.82 -17.75
CA ASP A 194 -9.10 -1.18 -17.98
C ASP A 194 -8.46 -0.74 -16.66
N ALA A 195 -9.28 -0.21 -15.72
CA ALA A 195 -8.81 0.13 -14.38
C ALA A 195 -8.47 -1.12 -13.55
N PHE A 196 -9.21 -2.22 -13.71
CA PHE A 196 -8.96 -3.46 -12.97
C PHE A 196 -7.69 -4.17 -13.42
N TYR A 197 -7.43 -4.20 -14.74
CA TYR A 197 -6.30 -4.93 -15.32
C TYR A 197 -5.05 -4.06 -15.53
N GLN A 198 -4.95 -2.91 -14.87
CA GLN A 198 -3.75 -2.08 -14.93
C GLN A 198 -2.51 -2.90 -14.54
N ALA A 199 -1.47 -2.80 -15.34
CA ALA A 199 -0.24 -3.57 -15.17
C ALA A 199 0.38 -3.38 -13.77
N GLU A 200 0.24 -2.20 -13.19
CA GLU A 200 0.71 -1.88 -11.84
C GLU A 200 0.05 -2.73 -10.73
N TYR A 201 -1.09 -3.35 -11.02
CA TYR A 201 -1.75 -4.22 -10.03
C TYR A 201 -1.40 -5.70 -10.21
N TRP A 202 -0.97 -6.12 -11.39
CA TRP A 202 -0.82 -7.55 -11.70
C TRP A 202 0.59 -7.96 -12.10
N GLU A 203 1.40 -7.07 -12.67
CA GLU A 203 2.78 -7.35 -13.02
C GLU A 203 3.68 -7.14 -11.80
N PRO A 204 4.41 -8.16 -11.31
CA PRO A 204 5.16 -8.06 -10.05
C PRO A 204 6.11 -6.87 -9.98
N ALA A 205 6.88 -6.58 -11.03
CA ALA A 205 7.80 -5.45 -11.02
C ALA A 205 7.07 -4.12 -10.82
N LYS A 206 6.01 -3.87 -11.60
CA LYS A 206 5.19 -2.65 -11.51
C LYS A 206 4.42 -2.57 -10.19
N TYR A 207 3.98 -3.72 -9.68
CA TYR A 207 3.34 -3.79 -8.37
C TYR A 207 4.27 -3.30 -7.27
N TRP A 208 5.54 -3.72 -7.27
CA TRP A 208 6.50 -3.25 -6.27
C TRP A 208 6.88 -1.79 -6.44
N GLU A 209 6.90 -1.26 -7.66
CA GLU A 209 7.05 0.19 -7.91
C GLU A 209 5.87 0.96 -7.30
N TRP A 210 4.64 0.51 -7.57
CA TRP A 210 3.42 1.10 -7.02
C TRP A 210 3.39 1.04 -5.49
N LYS A 211 3.71 -0.11 -4.88
CA LYS A 211 3.81 -0.26 -3.41
C LYS A 211 4.91 0.62 -2.81
N THR A 212 6.02 0.81 -3.50
CA THR A 212 7.08 1.71 -3.09
C THR A 212 6.62 3.18 -3.12
N ALA A 213 5.86 3.57 -4.15
CA ALA A 213 5.28 4.90 -4.23
C ALA A 213 4.23 5.12 -3.12
N GLU A 214 3.45 4.09 -2.74
CA GLU A 214 2.55 4.12 -1.58
C GLU A 214 3.33 4.45 -0.29
N LEU A 215 4.44 3.75 -0.04
CA LEU A 215 5.29 3.95 1.13
C LEU A 215 5.93 5.35 1.18
N LYS A 216 6.35 5.91 0.05
CA LYS A 216 6.92 7.26 -0.02
C LYS A 216 5.93 8.37 0.36
N ARG A 217 4.63 8.11 0.27
CA ARG A 217 3.57 9.08 0.66
C ARG A 217 3.34 9.12 2.16
N ILE A 218 3.85 8.12 2.90
CA ILE A 218 3.70 8.04 4.35
C ILE A 218 4.75 8.93 4.99
N GLY A 219 4.29 9.80 5.86
CA GLY A 219 5.19 10.58 6.69
C GLY A 219 5.98 11.64 5.92
N HIS A 220 5.33 12.45 5.08
CA HIS A 220 5.86 13.77 4.79
C HIS A 220 5.88 14.61 6.08
N VAL A 221 6.68 14.14 7.04
CA VAL A 221 7.05 14.96 8.18
C VAL A 221 7.97 16.04 7.63
N LYS A 222 7.56 17.28 7.68
CA LYS A 222 8.43 18.42 7.45
C LYS A 222 9.48 18.42 8.55
N GLY A 223 10.65 17.83 8.28
CA GLY A 223 11.78 17.77 9.19
C GLY A 223 12.95 17.05 8.53
N THR A 224 14.14 17.54 8.71
CA THR A 224 15.39 16.86 8.35
C THR A 224 15.62 15.76 9.39
N VAL A 225 15.65 14.49 8.95
CA VAL A 225 16.12 13.40 9.82
C VAL A 225 17.62 13.29 9.63
N ASP A 226 18.39 13.67 10.63
CA ASP A 226 19.82 13.40 10.67
C ASP A 226 19.98 11.93 11.10
N VAL A 227 20.31 11.07 10.14
CA VAL A 227 20.61 9.67 10.43
C VAL A 227 22.08 9.60 10.77
N GLY A 228 22.39 9.44 12.04
CA GLY A 228 23.77 9.20 12.50
C GLY A 228 24.41 7.99 11.79
N PRO A 229 25.74 7.87 11.81
CA PRO A 229 26.43 6.80 11.11
C PRO A 229 25.94 5.42 11.59
N ALA A 230 25.65 4.53 10.62
CA ALA A 230 25.18 3.17 10.92
C ALA A 230 26.21 2.44 11.81
N THR A 231 25.81 2.11 13.03
CA THR A 231 26.61 1.31 13.94
C THR A 231 26.52 -0.15 13.55
N ARG A 232 27.62 -0.73 13.09
CA ARG A 232 27.67 -2.16 12.77
C ARG A 232 27.55 -2.96 14.07
N VAL A 233 26.47 -3.72 14.23
CA VAL A 233 26.35 -4.67 15.33
C VAL A 233 27.38 -5.79 15.10
N PRO A 234 28.28 -6.09 16.05
CA PRO A 234 29.21 -7.19 15.90
C PRO A 234 28.46 -8.51 15.74
N ARG A 235 28.87 -9.31 14.75
CA ARG A 235 28.35 -10.68 14.62
C ARG A 235 28.85 -11.47 15.84
N PRO A 236 27.99 -12.27 16.52
CA PRO A 236 28.48 -13.17 17.55
C PRO A 236 29.60 -14.03 16.98
N ALA A 237 30.67 -14.18 17.73
CA ALA A 237 31.76 -15.10 17.38
C ALA A 237 31.19 -16.53 17.45
N ASP A 238 31.47 -17.33 16.41
CA ASP A 238 31.17 -18.77 16.36
C ASP A 238 31.91 -19.54 17.48
#